data_53eec373c5ede0301f8c6875d9e5d25f
#
_entry.id   53eec373c5ede0301f8c6875d9e5d25f
#
_cell.length_a   1.000
_cell.length_b   1.000
_cell.length_c   1.000
_cell.angle_alpha   90.00
_cell.angle_beta   90.00
_cell.angle_gamma   90.00
#
_symmetry.space_group_name_H-M   'P 1'
#
loop_
_entity.id
_entity.type
_entity.pdbx_description
1 polymer ?
#
loop_
_entity_poly.entity_id
_entity_poly.type
_entity_poly.pdbx_seq_one_letter_code
_entity_poly.pdbx_strand_id
1 'polypeptide(L)'
;CVDRNGDGKYGIYVANYGGPTRFYELKKGTIVDQAPLLNINRITGGRAVVAGHILSNYMDIFAANERGPNFLYINENSTFKDVAESLGVEDTFENGRGTTLTDFLYRGKLDIVSGNWNGEHRIFLNNRNKFNDIANSEFKIPSRVRTIISADFDNDGFDEIFVNNIGEPNKLFKILSDGELKQIQLGNGLEPLGLGTGAAVADIDNDGILELLVSHGESGLQPLSLFKANIKKPFRFLRILPRTAFNAPARGATVILNTNMRNHAKTIDAGSGYLCQMEPVAHYGLRNGEKVNSVTIRWTDGSSDNFNINQLNKTYVFRKGI
;
A
#
# COMPACT_ATOMS: atom_id res chain seq x y z
N CYS A 1 -6.54 -9.62 1.13
CA CYS A 1 -6.09 -11.02 1.23
C CYS A 1 -4.95 -11.13 2.22
N VAL A 2 -4.90 -12.19 3.04
CA VAL A 2 -3.84 -12.39 4.05
C VAL A 2 -3.49 -13.88 4.12
N ASP A 3 -2.23 -14.20 3.84
CA ASP A 3 -1.67 -15.53 4.10
C ASP A 3 -1.14 -15.53 5.55
N ARG A 4 -2.02 -15.91 6.48
CA ARG A 4 -1.77 -15.78 7.92
C ARG A 4 -0.70 -16.73 8.45
N ASN A 5 -0.60 -17.91 7.88
CA ASN A 5 0.26 -19.00 8.37
C ASN A 5 1.39 -19.36 7.40
N GLY A 6 1.54 -18.61 6.31
CA GLY A 6 2.61 -18.85 5.33
C GLY A 6 2.45 -20.12 4.49
N ASP A 7 1.24 -20.69 4.40
CA ASP A 7 1.00 -21.94 3.64
C ASP A 7 0.67 -21.70 2.16
N GLY A 8 0.71 -20.43 1.72
CA GLY A 8 0.40 -20.02 0.35
C GLY A 8 -1.10 -19.95 0.04
N LYS A 9 -1.97 -20.14 1.04
CA LYS A 9 -3.41 -19.98 0.91
C LYS A 9 -3.87 -18.73 1.62
N TYR A 10 -4.65 -17.94 0.92
CA TYR A 10 -5.10 -16.66 1.43
C TYR A 10 -6.44 -16.78 2.15
N GLY A 11 -6.51 -16.22 3.35
CA GLY A 11 -7.74 -15.79 3.97
C GLY A 11 -8.14 -14.40 3.50
N ILE A 12 -9.35 -13.99 3.84
CA ILE A 12 -9.89 -12.66 3.53
C ILE A 12 -10.27 -11.95 4.84
N TYR A 13 -9.53 -10.91 5.20
CA TYR A 13 -9.94 -9.99 6.25
C TYR A 13 -10.96 -9.00 5.69
N VAL A 14 -12.08 -8.84 6.38
CA VAL A 14 -13.17 -7.95 6.00
C VAL A 14 -13.38 -6.91 7.10
N ALA A 15 -13.09 -5.66 6.78
CA ALA A 15 -13.46 -4.52 7.61
C ALA A 15 -14.93 -4.17 7.36
N ASN A 16 -15.75 -4.21 8.41
CA ASN A 16 -17.17 -3.88 8.34
C ASN A 16 -17.45 -2.53 9.00
N TYR A 17 -18.33 -1.76 8.39
CA TYR A 17 -18.85 -0.53 8.98
C TYR A 17 -20.09 -0.83 9.82
N GLY A 18 -19.96 -0.67 11.15
CA GLY A 18 -21.04 -0.93 12.10
C GLY A 18 -21.33 -2.41 12.36
N GLY A 19 -20.53 -3.32 11.85
CA GLY A 19 -20.62 -4.75 12.08
C GLY A 19 -19.30 -5.35 12.52
N PRO A 20 -19.28 -6.62 12.97
CA PRO A 20 -18.04 -7.29 13.35
C PRO A 20 -17.14 -7.51 12.14
N THR A 21 -15.85 -7.25 12.29
CA THR A 21 -14.84 -7.66 11.32
C THR A 21 -14.84 -9.16 11.16
N ARG A 22 -14.46 -9.66 9.98
CA ARG A 22 -14.44 -11.08 9.64
C ARG A 22 -13.07 -11.47 9.11
N PHE A 23 -12.75 -12.75 9.27
CA PHE A 23 -11.59 -13.36 8.65
C PHE A 23 -11.97 -14.72 8.07
N TYR A 24 -12.18 -14.77 6.77
CA TYR A 24 -12.64 -15.98 6.10
C TYR A 24 -11.48 -16.82 5.59
N GLU A 25 -11.45 -18.11 5.95
CA GLU A 25 -10.52 -19.11 5.41
C GLU A 25 -11.28 -20.28 4.80
N LEU A 26 -10.71 -20.87 3.75
CA LEU A 26 -11.22 -22.11 3.18
C LEU A 26 -10.66 -23.30 3.96
N LYS A 27 -11.52 -24.01 4.70
CA LYS A 27 -11.17 -25.21 5.47
C LYS A 27 -11.97 -26.42 5.00
N LYS A 28 -11.28 -27.42 4.48
CA LYS A 28 -11.91 -28.67 3.99
C LYS A 28 -13.08 -28.42 3.02
N GLY A 29 -12.91 -27.46 2.10
CA GLY A 29 -13.92 -27.10 1.11
C GLY A 29 -15.03 -26.16 1.60
N THR A 30 -15.00 -25.72 2.86
CA THR A 30 -16.00 -24.80 3.44
C THR A 30 -15.33 -23.49 3.83
N ILE A 31 -16.01 -22.36 3.57
CA ILE A 31 -15.59 -21.03 4.03
C ILE A 31 -15.99 -20.89 5.50
N VAL A 32 -15.01 -20.62 6.36
CA VAL A 32 -15.19 -20.49 7.81
C VAL A 32 -14.69 -19.14 8.28
N ASP A 33 -15.49 -18.46 9.09
CA ASP A 33 -15.06 -17.23 9.78
C ASP A 33 -14.18 -17.57 10.97
N GLN A 34 -12.91 -17.18 10.90
CA GLN A 34 -11.92 -17.39 11.94
C GLN A 34 -11.75 -16.18 12.86
N ALA A 35 -12.36 -15.02 12.55
CA ALA A 35 -12.15 -13.79 13.32
C ALA A 35 -12.41 -13.95 14.83
N PRO A 36 -13.45 -14.69 15.28
CA PRO A 36 -13.66 -14.94 16.72
C PRO A 36 -12.50 -15.71 17.39
N LEU A 37 -11.99 -16.74 16.70
CA LEU A 37 -10.87 -17.56 17.22
C LEU A 37 -9.54 -16.81 17.23
N LEU A 38 -9.39 -15.85 16.31
CA LEU A 38 -8.21 -15.00 16.19
C LEU A 38 -8.30 -13.74 17.05
N ASN A 39 -9.40 -13.54 17.76
CA ASN A 39 -9.68 -12.36 18.60
C ASN A 39 -9.60 -11.02 17.83
N ILE A 40 -10.03 -11.04 16.57
CA ILE A 40 -10.07 -9.85 15.69
C ILE A 40 -11.49 -9.50 15.21
N ASN A 41 -12.54 -10.09 15.80
CA ASN A 41 -13.94 -9.85 15.47
C ASN A 41 -14.49 -8.59 16.16
N ARG A 42 -13.92 -7.42 15.88
CA ARG A 42 -14.31 -6.14 16.48
C ARG A 42 -15.48 -5.50 15.72
N ILE A 43 -16.43 -4.92 16.45
CA ILE A 43 -17.45 -4.04 15.84
C ILE A 43 -16.84 -2.67 15.69
N THR A 44 -16.69 -2.19 14.47
CA THR A 44 -15.92 -0.98 14.14
C THR A 44 -16.57 -0.19 13.01
N GLY A 45 -16.03 1.00 12.77
CA GLY A 45 -16.26 1.77 11.55
C GLY A 45 -15.27 1.42 10.44
N GLY A 46 -15.01 0.12 10.22
CA GLY A 46 -13.97 -0.33 9.30
C GLY A 46 -14.15 0.19 7.87
N ARG A 47 -13.08 0.77 7.31
CA ARG A 47 -13.09 1.38 5.98
C ARG A 47 -11.95 0.91 5.09
N ALA A 48 -10.70 1.10 5.51
CA ALA A 48 -9.55 0.74 4.72
C ALA A 48 -8.67 -0.29 5.42
N VAL A 49 -8.04 -1.15 4.64
CA VAL A 49 -7.16 -2.21 5.14
C VAL A 49 -5.95 -2.32 4.24
N VAL A 50 -4.78 -2.41 4.84
CA VAL A 50 -3.56 -2.83 4.15
C VAL A 50 -2.92 -3.99 4.89
N ALA A 51 -2.27 -4.89 4.17
CA ALA A 51 -1.60 -6.04 4.76
C ALA A 51 -0.24 -6.30 4.08
N GLY A 52 0.76 -6.64 4.88
CA GLY A 52 2.13 -6.89 4.44
C GLY A 52 3.08 -7.08 5.62
N HIS A 53 4.38 -7.17 5.35
CA HIS A 53 5.40 -7.31 6.39
C HIS A 53 5.69 -5.95 7.05
N ILE A 54 4.78 -5.46 7.89
CA ILE A 54 4.92 -4.15 8.53
C ILE A 54 5.94 -4.23 9.68
N LEU A 55 5.77 -5.17 10.59
CA LEU A 55 6.61 -5.37 11.77
C LEU A 55 7.11 -6.80 11.90
N SER A 56 6.25 -7.79 11.61
CA SER A 56 6.57 -9.21 11.74
C SER A 56 7.21 -9.78 10.46
N ASN A 57 7.61 -11.05 10.53
CA ASN A 57 8.07 -11.80 9.36
C ASN A 57 6.94 -12.42 8.55
N TYR A 58 5.69 -12.23 8.99
CA TYR A 58 4.47 -12.68 8.32
C TYR A 58 3.62 -11.46 7.92
N MET A 59 2.47 -11.70 7.32
CA MET A 59 1.57 -10.61 6.98
C MET A 59 0.88 -10.05 8.21
N ASP A 60 1.19 -8.81 8.55
CA ASP A 60 0.46 -7.99 9.51
C ASP A 60 -0.72 -7.30 8.82
N ILE A 61 -1.67 -6.78 9.59
CA ILE A 61 -2.85 -6.07 9.08
C ILE A 61 -2.95 -4.71 9.77
N PHE A 62 -2.98 -3.64 8.99
CA PHE A 62 -3.42 -2.33 9.47
C PHE A 62 -4.84 -2.07 8.97
N ALA A 63 -5.76 -1.79 9.88
CA ALA A 63 -7.16 -1.50 9.59
C ALA A 63 -7.52 -0.10 10.10
N ALA A 64 -7.83 0.80 9.15
CA ALA A 64 -8.26 2.16 9.47
C ALA A 64 -9.78 2.21 9.66
N ASN A 65 -10.20 2.90 10.71
CA ASN A 65 -11.58 2.98 11.12
C ASN A 65 -12.10 4.42 11.07
N GLU A 66 -13.38 4.55 10.73
CA GLU A 66 -14.16 5.76 10.89
C GLU A 66 -14.84 5.70 12.26
N ARG A 67 -14.68 6.76 13.06
CA ARG A 67 -15.26 6.85 14.42
C ARG A 67 -14.77 5.76 15.38
N GLY A 68 -13.48 5.74 15.63
CA GLY A 68 -12.85 4.83 16.58
C GLY A 68 -11.41 4.51 16.22
N PRO A 69 -10.70 3.79 17.11
CA PRO A 69 -9.28 3.52 16.92
C PRO A 69 -9.00 2.67 15.69
N ASN A 70 -7.89 2.95 15.03
CA ASN A 70 -7.31 2.04 14.07
C ASN A 70 -6.75 0.81 14.77
N PHE A 71 -6.61 -0.30 14.05
CA PHE A 71 -5.95 -1.50 14.53
C PHE A 71 -4.66 -1.78 13.75
N LEU A 72 -3.64 -2.21 14.47
CA LEU A 72 -2.44 -2.81 13.90
C LEU A 72 -2.27 -4.21 14.48
N TYR A 73 -2.74 -5.20 13.73
CA TYR A 73 -2.61 -6.60 14.10
C TYR A 73 -1.28 -7.15 13.63
N ILE A 74 -0.32 -7.33 14.56
CA ILE A 74 0.90 -8.06 14.26
C ILE A 74 0.65 -9.56 14.26
N ASN A 75 1.25 -10.25 13.31
CA ASN A 75 1.12 -11.69 13.17
C ASN A 75 2.18 -12.41 14.00
N GLU A 76 1.77 -13.00 15.11
CA GLU A 76 2.61 -13.81 16.00
C GLU A 76 2.30 -15.31 15.75
N ASN A 77 3.02 -15.95 14.83
CA ASN A 77 2.86 -17.37 14.52
C ASN A 77 1.40 -17.78 14.22
N SER A 78 0.80 -17.10 13.24
CA SER A 78 -0.57 -17.36 12.78
C SER A 78 -1.70 -16.89 13.71
N THR A 79 -1.39 -16.18 14.77
CA THR A 79 -2.34 -15.45 15.62
C THR A 79 -2.11 -13.95 15.50
N PHE A 80 -3.10 -13.16 15.86
CA PHE A 80 -2.99 -11.71 15.77
C PHE A 80 -3.02 -11.06 17.14
N LYS A 81 -2.16 -10.04 17.32
CA LYS A 81 -2.16 -9.18 18.48
C LYS A 81 -2.28 -7.73 18.04
N ASP A 82 -3.24 -7.02 18.58
CA ASP A 82 -3.37 -5.59 18.33
C ASP A 82 -2.32 -4.82 19.13
N VAL A 83 -1.56 -3.98 18.43
CA VAL A 83 -0.50 -3.14 19.01
C VAL A 83 -0.66 -1.67 18.64
N ALA A 84 -1.80 -1.26 18.06
CA ALA A 84 -2.00 0.09 17.54
C ALA A 84 -1.79 1.16 18.62
N GLU A 85 -2.40 1.00 19.79
CA GLU A 85 -2.26 1.92 20.91
C GLU A 85 -0.80 2.01 21.38
N SER A 86 -0.20 0.86 21.69
CA SER A 86 1.16 0.80 22.24
C SER A 86 2.23 1.34 21.28
N LEU A 87 1.97 1.30 19.97
CA LEU A 87 2.89 1.79 18.94
C LEU A 87 2.51 3.16 18.36
N GLY A 88 1.38 3.74 18.79
CA GLY A 88 0.98 5.11 18.45
C GLY A 88 0.38 5.28 17.05
N VAL A 89 -0.37 4.29 16.55
CA VAL A 89 -1.07 4.35 15.25
C VAL A 89 -2.60 4.23 15.37
N GLU A 90 -3.14 4.23 16.58
CA GLU A 90 -4.58 4.03 16.80
C GLU A 90 -5.44 5.20 16.29
N ASP A 91 -4.93 6.44 16.30
CA ASP A 91 -5.55 7.66 15.75
C ASP A 91 -7.07 7.78 16.05
N THR A 92 -7.43 7.56 17.31
CA THR A 92 -8.79 7.26 17.80
C THR A 92 -9.86 8.29 17.44
N PHE A 93 -9.47 9.57 17.29
CA PHE A 93 -10.40 10.68 17.07
C PHE A 93 -10.57 11.04 15.60
N GLU A 94 -9.85 10.36 14.71
CA GLU A 94 -9.91 10.60 13.29
C GLU A 94 -10.85 9.62 12.57
N ASN A 95 -11.08 9.87 11.29
CA ASN A 95 -11.98 9.08 10.46
C ASN A 95 -11.21 8.45 9.31
N GLY A 96 -10.50 7.37 9.56
CA GLY A 96 -9.68 6.68 8.57
C GLY A 96 -10.47 6.16 7.38
N ARG A 97 -10.02 6.51 6.15
CA ARG A 97 -10.68 6.12 4.88
C ARG A 97 -9.76 5.47 3.89
N GLY A 98 -8.61 6.06 3.59
CA GLY A 98 -7.65 5.55 2.63
C GLY A 98 -6.34 5.21 3.31
N THR A 99 -5.74 4.05 2.97
CA THR A 99 -4.43 3.65 3.52
C THR A 99 -3.55 3.08 2.44
N THR A 100 -2.24 3.26 2.57
CA THR A 100 -1.23 2.56 1.77
C THR A 100 0.02 2.27 2.60
N LEU A 101 0.79 1.27 2.16
CA LEU A 101 2.13 0.99 2.69
C LEU A 101 3.16 1.58 1.74
N THR A 102 4.16 2.25 2.28
CA THR A 102 5.27 2.84 1.51
C THR A 102 6.56 2.77 2.33
N ASP A 103 7.71 2.78 1.68
CA ASP A 103 9.01 2.97 2.34
C ASP A 103 9.42 4.44 2.20
N PHE A 104 8.91 5.28 3.08
CA PHE A 104 9.01 6.74 2.99
C PHE A 104 10.46 7.25 2.97
N LEU A 105 11.36 6.59 3.67
CA LEU A 105 12.77 6.98 3.74
C LEU A 105 13.72 6.02 3.01
N TYR A 106 13.18 5.11 2.19
CA TYR A 106 13.97 4.16 1.38
C TYR A 106 14.96 3.32 2.20
N ARG A 107 14.48 2.78 3.32
CA ARG A 107 15.26 2.00 4.30
C ARG A 107 15.07 0.49 4.21
N GLY A 108 14.26 0.03 3.24
CA GLY A 108 13.82 -1.36 3.15
C GLY A 108 12.77 -1.74 4.20
N LYS A 109 11.97 -0.77 4.68
CA LYS A 109 10.93 -0.95 5.70
C LYS A 109 9.64 -0.28 5.27
N LEU A 110 8.51 -0.88 5.60
CA LEU A 110 7.20 -0.34 5.30
C LEU A 110 6.72 0.61 6.41
N ASP A 111 6.33 1.79 5.99
CA ASP A 111 5.65 2.81 6.76
C ASP A 111 4.16 2.81 6.38
N ILE A 112 3.30 3.45 7.20
CA ILE A 112 1.86 3.49 6.96
C ILE A 112 1.45 4.92 6.64
N VAL A 113 0.75 5.12 5.53
CA VAL A 113 0.07 6.38 5.22
C VAL A 113 -1.43 6.19 5.42
N SER A 114 -2.05 7.06 6.21
CA SER A 114 -3.47 7.01 6.52
C SER A 114 -4.14 8.35 6.21
N GLY A 115 -5.15 8.31 5.37
CA GLY A 115 -5.99 9.44 5.04
C GLY A 115 -7.25 9.46 5.87
N ASN A 116 -7.51 10.59 6.51
CA ASN A 116 -8.64 10.79 7.40
C ASN A 116 -9.69 11.70 6.76
N TRP A 117 -10.95 11.25 6.74
CA TRP A 117 -12.07 12.00 6.18
C TRP A 117 -12.37 13.24 7.03
N ASN A 118 -12.23 14.42 6.42
CA ASN A 118 -12.35 15.70 7.09
C ASN A 118 -11.47 15.84 8.35
N GLY A 119 -10.39 15.08 8.44
CA GLY A 119 -9.43 15.08 9.53
C GLY A 119 -8.00 15.15 9.04
N GLU A 120 -7.03 15.30 9.95
CA GLU A 120 -5.63 15.35 9.61
C GLU A 120 -5.14 14.02 9.04
N HIS A 121 -4.50 14.04 7.87
CA HIS A 121 -3.86 12.85 7.32
C HIS A 121 -2.56 12.55 8.06
N ARG A 122 -2.15 11.27 8.10
CA ARG A 122 -0.98 10.78 8.85
C ARG A 122 0.03 10.06 7.96
N ILE A 123 1.30 10.22 8.32
CA ILE A 123 2.39 9.38 7.83
C ILE A 123 3.09 8.79 9.03
N PHE A 124 2.77 7.56 9.35
CA PHE A 124 3.34 6.82 10.47
C PHE A 124 4.66 6.16 10.05
N LEU A 125 5.77 6.80 10.40
CA LEU A 125 7.12 6.30 10.14
C LEU A 125 7.47 5.17 11.11
N ASN A 126 7.79 4.00 10.57
CA ASN A 126 8.11 2.79 11.32
C ASN A 126 9.53 2.82 11.90
N ASN A 127 9.64 2.99 13.22
CA ASN A 127 10.90 2.92 13.96
C ASN A 127 11.05 1.62 14.78
N ARG A 128 10.39 0.53 14.35
CA ARG A 128 10.31 -0.80 14.97
C ARG A 128 9.52 -0.84 16.28
N ASN A 129 9.88 -0.05 17.28
CA ASN A 129 9.29 -0.06 18.61
C ASN A 129 8.23 1.03 18.80
N LYS A 130 8.05 1.90 17.80
CA LYS A 130 7.08 2.99 17.81
C LYS A 130 6.92 3.53 16.38
N PHE A 131 5.73 3.99 16.06
CA PHE A 131 5.51 4.82 14.88
C PHE A 131 5.51 6.30 15.29
N ASN A 132 6.12 7.13 14.46
CA ASN A 132 6.07 8.58 14.62
C ASN A 132 5.29 9.19 13.45
N ASP A 133 4.31 10.04 13.72
CA ASP A 133 3.66 10.82 12.67
C ASP A 133 4.64 11.91 12.19
N ILE A 134 5.05 11.79 10.94
CA ILE A 134 5.98 12.72 10.27
C ILE A 134 5.29 13.55 9.19
N ALA A 135 3.96 13.48 9.08
CA ALA A 135 3.21 14.29 8.14
C ALA A 135 3.45 15.79 8.41
N ASN A 136 3.82 16.54 7.37
CA ASN A 136 3.99 17.97 7.48
C ASN A 136 2.62 18.69 7.47
N SER A 137 2.63 20.01 7.75
CA SER A 137 1.41 20.81 7.85
C SER A 137 0.58 20.82 6.55
N GLU A 138 1.24 20.72 5.39
CA GLU A 138 0.57 20.71 4.09
C GLU A 138 -0.17 19.39 3.84
N PHE A 139 0.45 18.26 4.18
CA PHE A 139 -0.19 16.94 4.09
C PHE A 139 -1.34 16.78 5.09
N LYS A 140 -1.20 17.34 6.29
CA LYS A 140 -2.20 17.32 7.36
C LYS A 140 -3.49 18.08 7.05
N ILE A 141 -3.52 18.93 6.00
CA ILE A 141 -4.74 19.67 5.64
C ILE A 141 -5.89 18.70 5.38
N PRO A 142 -6.98 18.76 6.18
CA PRO A 142 -8.13 17.89 6.03
C PRO A 142 -8.73 17.93 4.63
N SER A 143 -9.21 16.79 4.16
CA SER A 143 -9.93 16.68 2.88
C SER A 143 -10.92 15.51 2.91
N ARG A 144 -11.80 15.45 1.91
CA ARG A 144 -12.74 14.34 1.75
C ARG A 144 -12.08 13.15 1.05
N VAL A 145 -11.00 12.67 1.65
CA VAL A 145 -10.22 11.57 1.09
C VAL A 145 -11.01 10.28 0.99
N ARG A 146 -10.80 9.53 -0.10
CA ARG A 146 -11.27 8.15 -0.30
C ARG A 146 -10.09 7.19 -0.39
N THR A 147 -9.14 7.46 -1.25
CA THR A 147 -8.02 6.55 -1.52
C THR A 147 -6.70 7.28 -1.40
N ILE A 148 -5.70 6.61 -0.85
CA ILE A 148 -4.30 7.04 -0.90
C ILE A 148 -3.48 5.95 -1.59
N ILE A 149 -2.64 6.38 -2.53
CA ILE A 149 -1.72 5.52 -3.28
C ILE A 149 -0.30 6.07 -3.15
N SER A 150 0.67 5.18 -2.98
CA SER A 150 2.10 5.50 -3.10
C SER A 150 2.67 4.79 -4.32
N ALA A 151 3.20 5.55 -5.27
CA ALA A 151 3.82 5.03 -6.49
C ALA A 151 4.80 6.05 -7.09
N ASP A 152 5.79 5.56 -7.82
CA ASP A 152 6.74 6.38 -8.58
C ASP A 152 6.16 6.66 -9.97
N PHE A 153 5.36 7.74 -10.07
CA PHE A 153 4.64 8.07 -11.31
C PHE A 153 5.54 8.68 -12.38
N ASP A 154 6.63 9.34 -12.01
CA ASP A 154 7.52 10.03 -12.95
C ASP A 154 8.85 9.28 -13.20
N ASN A 155 9.04 8.10 -12.62
CA ASN A 155 10.22 7.25 -12.74
C ASN A 155 11.53 7.92 -12.30
N ASP A 156 11.46 8.86 -11.35
CA ASP A 156 12.66 9.50 -10.83
C ASP A 156 13.27 8.78 -9.62
N GLY A 157 12.63 7.70 -9.17
CA GLY A 157 13.07 6.84 -8.07
C GLY A 157 12.60 7.28 -6.70
N PHE A 158 11.70 8.25 -6.63
CA PHE A 158 10.99 8.65 -5.40
C PHE A 158 9.50 8.39 -5.61
N ASP A 159 8.85 7.81 -4.61
CA ASP A 159 7.40 7.61 -4.69
C ASP A 159 6.68 8.94 -4.45
N GLU A 160 5.62 9.16 -5.20
CA GLU A 160 4.61 10.16 -4.91
C GLU A 160 3.47 9.56 -4.10
N ILE A 161 2.82 10.40 -3.29
CA ILE A 161 1.58 10.05 -2.58
C ILE A 161 0.41 10.77 -3.24
N PHE A 162 -0.44 10.01 -3.92
CA PHE A 162 -1.68 10.49 -4.50
C PHE A 162 -2.81 10.38 -3.48
N VAL A 163 -3.53 11.48 -3.27
CA VAL A 163 -4.71 11.58 -2.40
C VAL A 163 -5.93 11.81 -3.27
N ASN A 164 -6.77 10.79 -3.40
CA ASN A 164 -8.03 10.86 -4.15
C ASN A 164 -9.15 11.38 -3.26
N ASN A 165 -9.76 12.50 -3.64
CA ASN A 165 -10.83 13.16 -2.91
C ASN A 165 -12.18 13.04 -3.64
N ILE A 166 -13.28 13.18 -2.89
CA ILE A 166 -14.63 13.25 -3.44
C ILE A 166 -15.20 14.67 -3.30
N GLY A 167 -15.51 15.30 -4.44
CA GLY A 167 -16.07 16.66 -4.49
C GLY A 167 -15.09 17.76 -4.06
N GLU A 168 -13.79 17.45 -4.05
CA GLU A 168 -12.67 18.35 -3.76
C GLU A 168 -11.50 17.99 -4.66
N PRO A 169 -10.53 18.91 -4.90
CA PRO A 169 -9.36 18.62 -5.70
C PRO A 169 -8.55 17.44 -5.16
N ASN A 170 -8.13 16.54 -6.04
CA ASN A 170 -7.12 15.55 -5.72
C ASN A 170 -5.78 16.22 -5.41
N LYS A 171 -4.93 15.57 -4.63
CA LYS A 171 -3.60 16.09 -4.27
C LYS A 171 -2.53 15.08 -4.65
N LEU A 172 -1.34 15.57 -5.01
CA LEU A 172 -0.15 14.74 -5.23
C LEU A 172 1.01 15.33 -4.44
N PHE A 173 1.64 14.48 -3.65
CA PHE A 173 2.79 14.86 -2.84
C PHE A 173 4.00 14.04 -3.27
N LYS A 174 5.12 14.72 -3.49
CA LYS A 174 6.40 14.08 -3.79
C LYS A 174 7.23 13.94 -2.52
N ILE A 175 7.79 12.76 -2.33
CA ILE A 175 8.78 12.50 -1.28
C ILE A 175 10.16 12.90 -1.82
N LEU A 176 10.80 13.88 -1.20
CA LEU A 176 12.13 14.34 -1.59
C LEU A 176 13.23 13.46 -0.97
N SER A 177 14.47 13.63 -1.47
CA SER A 177 15.62 12.80 -1.06
C SER A 177 15.99 12.90 0.43
N ASP A 178 15.62 13.98 1.08
CA ASP A 178 15.79 14.23 2.52
C ASP A 178 14.60 13.77 3.38
N GLY A 179 13.56 13.21 2.73
CA GLY A 179 12.31 12.80 3.38
C GLY A 179 11.31 13.94 3.56
N GLU A 180 11.58 15.13 3.03
CA GLU A 180 10.59 16.21 2.98
C GLU A 180 9.45 15.83 2.03
N LEU A 181 8.23 16.20 2.39
CA LEU A 181 7.04 16.00 1.57
C LEU A 181 6.58 17.34 1.00
N LYS A 182 6.41 17.40 -0.32
CA LYS A 182 6.01 18.60 -1.03
C LYS A 182 4.84 18.34 -1.96
N GLN A 183 3.79 19.14 -1.87
CA GLN A 183 2.69 19.09 -2.84
C GLN A 183 3.18 19.56 -4.22
N ILE A 184 2.83 18.80 -5.25
CA ILE A 184 3.19 19.11 -6.64
C ILE A 184 1.94 19.21 -7.52
N GLN A 185 2.12 19.77 -8.71
CA GLN A 185 1.03 19.97 -9.67
C GLN A 185 0.60 18.63 -10.29
N LEU A 186 -0.69 18.37 -10.25
CA LEU A 186 -1.31 17.14 -10.74
C LEU A 186 -1.89 17.26 -12.17
N GLY A 187 -1.85 18.46 -12.76
CA GLY A 187 -2.44 18.68 -14.08
C GLY A 187 -3.92 18.32 -14.14
N ASN A 188 -4.34 17.54 -15.13
CA ASN A 188 -5.74 17.12 -15.29
C ASN A 188 -6.21 16.16 -14.18
N GLY A 189 -5.29 15.46 -13.52
CA GLY A 189 -5.61 14.60 -12.38
C GLY A 189 -6.09 15.36 -11.13
N LEU A 190 -6.03 16.71 -11.14
CA LEU A 190 -6.56 17.56 -10.07
C LEU A 190 -8.06 17.34 -9.85
N GLU A 191 -8.84 17.18 -10.92
CA GLU A 191 -10.28 16.88 -10.90
C GLU A 191 -11.06 17.63 -9.78
N PRO A 192 -11.11 18.96 -9.79
CA PRO A 192 -11.60 19.74 -8.64
C PRO A 192 -13.06 19.51 -8.28
N LEU A 193 -13.85 18.94 -9.17
CA LEU A 193 -15.23 18.54 -8.99
C LEU A 193 -15.42 17.03 -9.15
N GLY A 194 -14.32 16.27 -9.12
CA GLY A 194 -14.32 14.82 -9.24
C GLY A 194 -15.03 14.17 -8.04
N LEU A 195 -15.92 13.22 -8.31
CA LEU A 195 -16.55 12.39 -7.27
C LEU A 195 -15.72 11.11 -7.07
N GLY A 196 -14.42 11.28 -6.88
CA GLY A 196 -13.45 10.18 -6.76
C GLY A 196 -13.82 9.22 -5.63
N THR A 197 -13.95 7.93 -5.96
CA THR A 197 -14.31 6.89 -4.99
C THR A 197 -13.12 5.97 -4.73
N GLY A 198 -12.49 5.47 -5.78
CA GLY A 198 -11.31 4.61 -5.70
C GLY A 198 -10.31 4.96 -6.77
N ALA A 199 -9.06 4.54 -6.58
CA ALA A 199 -8.04 4.71 -7.58
C ALA A 199 -7.07 3.51 -7.56
N ALA A 200 -6.49 3.18 -8.71
CA ALA A 200 -5.52 2.10 -8.85
C ALA A 200 -4.42 2.49 -9.85
N VAL A 201 -3.26 1.85 -9.73
CA VAL A 201 -2.13 2.06 -10.63
C VAL A 201 -1.71 0.76 -11.29
N ALA A 202 -1.34 0.85 -12.55
CA ALA A 202 -0.76 -0.21 -13.34
C ALA A 202 0.02 0.37 -14.52
N ASP A 203 0.98 -0.36 -15.04
CA ASP A 203 1.58 -0.10 -16.36
C ASP A 203 0.79 -0.90 -17.40
N ILE A 204 -0.26 -0.28 -17.96
CA ILE A 204 -1.28 -0.93 -18.78
C ILE A 204 -0.74 -1.26 -20.19
N ASP A 205 0.07 -0.38 -20.75
CA ASP A 205 0.64 -0.52 -22.10
C ASP A 205 2.07 -1.09 -22.12
N ASN A 206 2.62 -1.41 -20.94
CA ASN A 206 3.94 -1.99 -20.72
C ASN A 206 5.09 -1.11 -21.23
N ASP A 207 4.95 0.20 -21.17
CA ASP A 207 6.02 1.13 -21.54
C ASP A 207 6.91 1.56 -20.36
N GLY A 208 6.57 1.10 -19.15
CA GLY A 208 7.29 1.37 -17.92
C GLY A 208 6.90 2.67 -17.22
N ILE A 209 5.82 3.32 -17.65
CA ILE A 209 5.21 4.47 -16.98
C ILE A 209 3.89 4.01 -16.39
N LEU A 210 3.67 4.28 -15.11
CA LEU A 210 2.44 3.90 -14.43
C LEU A 210 1.27 4.79 -14.88
N GLU A 211 0.13 4.18 -15.23
CA GLU A 211 -1.13 4.85 -15.37
C GLU A 211 -1.89 4.87 -14.03
N LEU A 212 -2.58 5.98 -13.79
CA LEU A 212 -3.49 6.17 -12.68
C LEU A 212 -4.94 6.11 -13.17
N LEU A 213 -5.67 5.07 -12.77
CA LEU A 213 -7.10 4.96 -12.98
C LEU A 213 -7.83 5.52 -11.76
N VAL A 214 -8.78 6.44 -11.97
CA VAL A 214 -9.65 6.98 -10.92
C VAL A 214 -11.10 6.61 -11.26
N SER A 215 -11.77 5.97 -10.28
CA SER A 215 -13.19 5.67 -10.37
C SER A 215 -14.02 6.73 -9.67
N HIS A 216 -15.19 7.03 -10.22
CA HIS A 216 -16.14 8.01 -9.71
C HIS A 216 -17.53 7.37 -9.54
N GLY A 217 -18.42 7.99 -8.77
CA GLY A 217 -19.80 7.59 -8.82
C GLY A 217 -20.50 7.31 -7.49
N GLU A 218 -19.87 7.41 -6.35
CA GLU A 218 -20.55 7.20 -5.05
C GLU A 218 -21.71 8.20 -4.83
N SER A 219 -21.54 9.44 -5.30
CA SER A 219 -22.52 10.53 -5.09
C SER A 219 -23.14 11.06 -6.38
N GLY A 220 -22.79 10.52 -7.53
CA GLY A 220 -23.29 10.92 -8.85
C GLY A 220 -22.56 10.21 -9.98
N LEU A 221 -23.17 10.14 -11.14
CA LEU A 221 -22.59 9.51 -12.32
C LEU A 221 -21.47 10.38 -12.91
N GLN A 222 -20.28 9.86 -13.00
CA GLN A 222 -19.14 10.43 -13.70
C GLN A 222 -18.36 9.32 -14.40
N PRO A 223 -17.70 9.60 -15.57
CA PRO A 223 -16.89 8.60 -16.26
C PRO A 223 -15.63 8.26 -15.44
N LEU A 224 -15.03 7.10 -15.72
CA LEU A 224 -13.71 6.76 -15.24
C LEU A 224 -12.68 7.72 -15.86
N SER A 225 -11.65 8.07 -15.08
CA SER A 225 -10.51 8.85 -15.57
C SER A 225 -9.26 7.98 -15.59
N LEU A 226 -8.50 8.08 -16.68
CA LEU A 226 -7.21 7.42 -16.82
C LEU A 226 -6.14 8.48 -17.11
N PHE A 227 -5.14 8.55 -16.26
CA PHE A 227 -4.05 9.52 -16.35
C PHE A 227 -2.71 8.80 -16.51
N LYS A 228 -1.83 9.41 -17.27
CA LYS A 228 -0.43 9.01 -17.44
C LYS A 228 0.47 10.21 -17.31
N ALA A 229 1.59 10.05 -16.58
CA ALA A 229 2.56 11.11 -16.44
C ALA A 229 3.25 11.40 -17.78
N ASN A 230 3.41 12.69 -18.11
CA ASN A 230 4.16 13.11 -19.30
C ASN A 230 5.65 13.19 -18.98
N ILE A 231 6.33 12.05 -19.04
CA ILE A 231 7.74 11.93 -18.67
C ILE A 231 8.64 12.15 -19.90
N LYS A 232 9.67 12.99 -19.74
CA LYS A 232 10.71 13.13 -20.78
C LYS A 232 11.68 11.95 -20.69
N LYS A 233 11.85 11.21 -21.80
CA LYS A 233 12.89 10.17 -21.91
C LYS A 233 14.29 10.80 -22.02
N PRO A 234 15.37 10.10 -21.55
CA PRO A 234 15.38 8.72 -21.07
C PRO A 234 15.05 8.62 -19.58
N PHE A 235 14.28 7.62 -19.20
CA PHE A 235 14.10 7.15 -17.81
C PHE A 235 14.49 5.67 -17.73
N ARG A 236 14.72 5.18 -16.50
CA ARG A 236 15.06 3.79 -16.24
C ARG A 236 14.12 3.24 -15.18
N PHE A 237 13.69 2.02 -15.37
CA PHE A 237 12.80 1.37 -14.42
C PHE A 237 13.13 -0.11 -14.24
N LEU A 238 12.57 -0.70 -13.20
CA LEU A 238 12.56 -2.12 -12.92
C LEU A 238 11.20 -2.52 -12.36
N ARG A 239 10.63 -3.60 -12.89
CA ARG A 239 9.35 -4.13 -12.43
C ARG A 239 9.53 -5.58 -11.99
N ILE A 240 8.97 -5.93 -10.82
CA ILE A 240 9.10 -7.26 -10.24
C ILE A 240 7.71 -7.82 -9.95
N LEU A 241 7.39 -8.95 -10.59
CA LEU A 241 6.18 -9.74 -10.37
C LEU A 241 6.56 -11.02 -9.62
N PRO A 242 6.47 -11.05 -8.28
CA PRO A 242 6.67 -12.29 -7.54
C PRO A 242 5.44 -13.19 -7.64
N ARG A 243 5.67 -14.49 -7.79
CA ARG A 243 4.64 -15.51 -7.86
C ARG A 243 4.84 -16.56 -6.77
N THR A 244 3.75 -17.02 -6.21
CA THR A 244 3.75 -18.16 -5.26
C THR A 244 4.24 -19.44 -5.96
N ALA A 245 4.51 -20.48 -5.18
CA ALA A 245 4.80 -21.81 -5.69
C ALA A 245 3.68 -22.34 -6.63
N PHE A 246 2.44 -21.91 -6.42
CA PHE A 246 1.27 -22.23 -7.25
C PHE A 246 1.09 -21.31 -8.47
N ASN A 247 2.06 -20.45 -8.76
CA ASN A 247 2.06 -19.52 -9.89
C ASN A 247 1.00 -18.38 -9.82
N ALA A 248 0.38 -18.16 -8.66
CA ALA A 248 -0.45 -16.99 -8.41
C ALA A 248 0.43 -15.78 -8.02
N PRO A 249 0.00 -14.53 -8.23
CA PRO A 249 0.69 -13.37 -7.68
C PRO A 249 0.89 -13.51 -6.15
N ALA A 250 2.11 -13.26 -5.68
CA ALA A 250 2.46 -13.41 -4.26
C ALA A 250 2.01 -12.16 -3.47
N ARG A 251 0.69 -11.99 -3.32
CA ARG A 251 0.11 -10.85 -2.62
C ARG A 251 0.54 -10.82 -1.17
N GLY A 252 0.94 -9.63 -0.69
CA GLY A 252 1.49 -9.44 0.65
C GLY A 252 2.99 -9.71 0.75
N ALA A 253 3.63 -10.31 -0.26
CA ALA A 253 5.07 -10.39 -0.31
C ALA A 253 5.68 -8.98 -0.38
N THR A 254 6.85 -8.79 0.22
CA THR A 254 7.59 -7.54 0.15
C THR A 254 8.79 -7.70 -0.78
N VAL A 255 8.86 -6.86 -1.79
CA VAL A 255 10.01 -6.75 -2.69
C VAL A 255 10.88 -5.61 -2.20
N ILE A 256 12.19 -5.83 -2.08
CA ILE A 256 13.16 -4.82 -1.67
C ILE A 256 14.19 -4.67 -2.78
N LEU A 257 14.19 -3.52 -3.41
CA LEU A 257 15.22 -3.12 -4.33
C LEU A 257 16.46 -2.66 -3.56
N ASN A 258 17.60 -3.35 -3.74
CA ASN A 258 18.86 -2.99 -3.11
C ASN A 258 19.79 -2.35 -4.15
N THR A 259 20.19 -1.11 -3.92
CA THR A 259 21.04 -0.34 -4.84
C THR A 259 22.25 0.23 -4.13
N ASN A 260 23.10 0.93 -4.88
CA ASN A 260 24.21 1.71 -4.30
C ASN A 260 23.75 3.00 -3.59
N MET A 261 22.43 3.37 -3.68
CA MET A 261 21.90 4.61 -3.13
C MET A 261 20.83 4.40 -2.06
N ARG A 262 20.08 3.28 -2.14
CA ARG A 262 18.93 3.02 -1.23
C ARG A 262 18.58 1.54 -1.14
N ASN A 263 17.78 1.22 -0.12
CA ASN A 263 16.98 0.00 -0.06
C ASN A 263 15.51 0.43 -0.10
N HIS A 264 14.76 0.02 -1.12
CA HIS A 264 13.39 0.46 -1.29
C HIS A 264 12.42 -0.72 -1.25
N ALA A 265 11.61 -0.78 -0.21
CA ALA A 265 10.61 -1.83 -0.02
C ALA A 265 9.26 -1.44 -0.64
N LYS A 266 8.67 -2.38 -1.38
CA LYS A 266 7.28 -2.29 -1.86
C LYS A 266 6.53 -3.58 -1.54
N THR A 267 5.31 -3.46 -1.06
CA THR A 267 4.41 -4.60 -0.86
C THR A 267 3.68 -4.93 -2.16
N ILE A 268 3.58 -6.21 -2.49
CA ILE A 268 2.66 -6.69 -3.53
C ILE A 268 1.25 -6.57 -3.00
N ASP A 269 0.48 -5.67 -3.58
CA ASP A 269 -0.81 -5.27 -3.07
C ASP A 269 -1.78 -6.44 -2.86
N ALA A 270 -2.29 -6.55 -1.65
CA ALA A 270 -3.25 -7.56 -1.22
C ALA A 270 -4.67 -6.98 -1.06
N GLY A 271 -4.87 -5.76 -1.50
CA GLY A 271 -6.00 -4.86 -1.32
C GLY A 271 -5.57 -3.67 -0.48
N SER A 272 -5.70 -2.46 -1.00
CA SER A 272 -5.28 -1.21 -0.37
C SER A 272 -6.20 -0.05 -0.73
N GLY A 273 -5.95 1.11 -0.17
CA GLY A 273 -6.77 2.28 -0.42
C GLY A 273 -8.20 2.11 0.09
N TYR A 274 -9.16 2.59 -0.70
CA TYR A 274 -10.59 2.42 -0.46
C TYR A 274 -11.22 1.80 -1.71
N LEU A 275 -11.75 0.58 -1.59
CA LEU A 275 -12.41 -0.19 -2.66
C LEU A 275 -11.55 -0.40 -3.92
N CYS A 276 -10.25 -0.57 -3.78
CA CYS A 276 -9.35 -0.75 -4.92
C CYS A 276 -8.26 -1.79 -4.67
N GLN A 277 -7.56 -2.14 -5.75
CA GLN A 277 -6.42 -3.05 -5.75
C GLN A 277 -5.48 -2.69 -6.89
N MET A 278 -4.20 -2.58 -6.57
CA MET A 278 -3.16 -2.29 -7.54
C MET A 278 -2.78 -3.54 -8.35
N GLU A 279 -2.08 -3.36 -9.44
CA GLU A 279 -1.42 -4.49 -10.10
C GLU A 279 -0.45 -5.19 -9.14
N PRO A 280 -0.26 -6.52 -9.25
CA PRO A 280 0.60 -7.26 -8.31
C PRO A 280 2.08 -7.18 -8.68
N VAL A 281 2.56 -5.97 -8.95
CA VAL A 281 3.93 -5.69 -9.42
C VAL A 281 4.57 -4.61 -8.55
N ALA A 282 5.78 -4.85 -8.08
CA ALA A 282 6.60 -3.81 -7.49
C ALA A 282 7.32 -3.05 -8.61
N HIS A 283 6.93 -1.81 -8.83
CA HIS A 283 7.51 -0.91 -9.82
C HIS A 283 8.50 0.05 -9.17
N TYR A 284 9.65 0.26 -9.78
CA TYR A 284 10.71 1.15 -9.31
C TYR A 284 11.27 1.97 -10.46
N GLY A 285 11.15 3.28 -10.41
CA GLY A 285 12.00 4.17 -11.17
C GLY A 285 13.43 4.16 -10.60
N LEU A 286 14.41 4.51 -11.41
CA LEU A 286 15.82 4.52 -11.03
C LEU A 286 16.43 5.90 -11.21
N ARG A 287 17.01 6.41 -10.14
CA ARG A 287 17.68 7.71 -10.09
C ARG A 287 18.89 7.74 -11.03
N ASN A 288 19.30 8.92 -11.46
CA ASN A 288 20.52 9.05 -12.26
C ASN A 288 21.75 8.54 -11.49
N GLY A 289 22.55 7.69 -12.12
CA GLY A 289 23.72 7.02 -11.49
C GLY A 289 23.39 5.88 -10.54
N GLU A 290 22.13 5.58 -10.28
CA GLU A 290 21.72 4.46 -9.42
C GLU A 290 22.01 3.12 -10.11
N LYS A 291 22.64 2.21 -9.36
CA LYS A 291 22.99 0.85 -9.81
C LYS A 291 22.31 -0.17 -8.94
N VAL A 292 21.57 -1.08 -9.56
CA VAL A 292 20.90 -2.19 -8.87
C VAL A 292 21.95 -3.23 -8.48
N ASN A 293 22.02 -3.54 -7.18
CA ASN A 293 22.87 -4.61 -6.65
C ASN A 293 22.12 -5.95 -6.65
N SER A 294 20.89 -5.95 -6.14
CA SER A 294 20.04 -7.14 -6.07
C SER A 294 18.58 -6.74 -5.81
N VAL A 295 17.69 -7.71 -5.96
CA VAL A 295 16.30 -7.65 -5.47
C VAL A 295 16.12 -8.75 -4.44
N THR A 296 15.64 -8.39 -3.24
CA THR A 296 15.23 -9.34 -2.22
C THR A 296 13.72 -9.46 -2.24
N ILE A 297 13.18 -10.68 -2.27
CA ILE A 297 11.75 -10.94 -2.10
C ILE A 297 11.57 -11.63 -0.75
N ARG A 298 10.80 -11.01 0.14
CA ARG A 298 10.32 -11.61 1.37
C ARG A 298 8.96 -12.23 1.08
N TRP A 299 8.86 -13.53 1.23
CA TRP A 299 7.63 -14.28 0.98
C TRP A 299 6.72 -14.26 2.21
N THR A 300 5.43 -14.54 2.00
CA THR A 300 4.42 -14.52 3.07
C THR A 300 4.64 -15.56 4.16
N ASP A 301 5.48 -16.58 3.93
CA ASP A 301 5.89 -17.59 4.93
C ASP A 301 7.10 -17.17 5.77
N GLY A 302 7.57 -15.94 5.60
CA GLY A 302 8.73 -15.40 6.31
C GLY A 302 10.09 -15.76 5.70
N SER A 303 10.14 -16.62 4.69
CA SER A 303 11.37 -16.87 3.93
C SER A 303 11.73 -15.71 3.00
N SER A 304 12.96 -15.67 2.51
CA SER A 304 13.37 -14.66 1.55
C SER A 304 14.38 -15.22 0.55
N ASP A 305 14.31 -14.73 -0.68
CA ASP A 305 15.24 -15.02 -1.76
C ASP A 305 15.86 -13.73 -2.30
N ASN A 306 17.12 -13.84 -2.76
CA ASN A 306 17.85 -12.75 -3.41
C ASN A 306 18.06 -13.07 -4.89
N PHE A 307 17.79 -12.08 -5.73
CA PHE A 307 17.90 -12.20 -7.18
C PHE A 307 18.82 -11.13 -7.76
N ASN A 308 19.68 -11.54 -8.68
CA ASN A 308 20.51 -10.63 -9.46
C ASN A 308 19.72 -10.09 -10.66
N ILE A 309 19.88 -8.81 -10.95
CA ILE A 309 19.23 -8.13 -12.07
C ILE A 309 20.27 -7.83 -13.15
N ASN A 310 20.06 -8.37 -14.34
CA ASN A 310 21.02 -8.24 -15.44
C ASN A 310 20.67 -7.12 -16.41
N GLN A 311 19.41 -6.71 -16.46
CA GLN A 311 18.90 -5.77 -17.44
C GLN A 311 17.80 -4.90 -16.81
N LEU A 312 17.80 -3.61 -17.12
CA LEU A 312 16.76 -2.67 -16.73
C LEU A 312 15.67 -2.55 -17.80
N ASN A 313 14.67 -1.75 -17.53
CA ASN A 313 13.55 -1.42 -18.41
C ASN A 313 12.76 -2.67 -18.84
N LYS A 314 12.47 -3.55 -17.86
CA LYS A 314 11.62 -4.71 -18.07
C LYS A 314 11.01 -5.25 -16.77
N THR A 315 10.03 -6.13 -16.93
CA THR A 315 9.39 -6.88 -15.85
C THR A 315 10.08 -8.23 -15.67
N TYR A 316 10.54 -8.52 -14.45
CA TYR A 316 11.00 -9.84 -14.03
C TYR A 316 9.88 -10.59 -13.31
N VAL A 317 9.73 -11.87 -13.62
CA VAL A 317 8.83 -12.77 -12.92
C VAL A 317 9.69 -13.71 -12.09
N PHE A 318 9.56 -13.63 -10.77
CA PHE A 318 10.23 -14.55 -9.84
C PHE A 318 9.21 -15.45 -9.18
N ARG A 319 9.44 -16.74 -9.22
CA ARG A 319 8.57 -17.72 -8.60
C ARG A 319 9.23 -18.29 -7.35
N LYS A 320 8.47 -18.40 -6.28
CA LYS A 320 8.90 -19.07 -5.06
C LYS A 320 9.20 -20.54 -5.37
N GLY A 321 10.36 -21.03 -4.90
CA GLY A 321 10.66 -22.47 -4.89
C GLY A 321 9.66 -23.27 -4.05
N ILE A 322 9.53 -24.56 -4.35
CA ILE A 322 8.71 -25.50 -3.57
C ILE A 322 9.57 -26.08 -2.44
#